data_b9eb0b485ddea619e968768a0d1ab841
#
_entry.id   b9eb0b485ddea619e968768a0d1ab841
#
_cell.length_a   1.000
_cell.length_b   1.000
_cell.length_c   1.000
_cell.angle_alpha   90.00
_cell.angle_beta   90.00
_cell.angle_gamma   90.00
#
_symmetry.space_group_name_H-M   'P 1'
#
loop_
_entity.id
_entity.type
_entity.pdbx_description
1 polymer ?
#
loop_
_entity_poly.entity_id
_entity_poly.type
_entity_poly.pdbx_seq_one_letter_code
_entity_poly.pdbx_strand_id
1 'polypeptide(L)'
;MPRLLLIAERFPPDIGGLATSGARIADSLFKLGIELDVLVWSRYLQAGEVQPLTNTFPFSVYRIGLYRHWDMTMTHTLNFLDWLHQQKPYDAVWGHYLFPAGFLAVWFAQIKGIKSIVSARGNDVDRGIFPPGDFARTQWTLERADLITAVSKELAKKIIILCRRDDILVIKNAVNPDIFTSQAALETKLSLRESLGISPDEIVLGFAGELREKKGQGFLLKALTKVRENRSACLLVIGEVRTTQEAAIQLYAGQYPEDYKRLIVTGHLDEPEKVALHLQLCDIFLQPSVWEGMPNALLEAMACGCCCIASDAGGIPEIVEHGLNGFILPRQQLQYLGDAVLECLDLDSKVRVQMGIAARDRILAEFSPLQEKLLLQSVIDRLIPSS
;
A
#
# COMPACT_ATOMS: atom_id res chain seq x y z
N MET A 1 29.91 -2.79 8.74
CA MET A 1 28.53 -2.42 8.31
C MET A 1 27.54 -3.29 9.08
N PRO A 2 26.49 -2.73 9.63
CA PRO A 2 25.46 -3.55 10.25
C PRO A 2 24.79 -4.45 9.23
N ARG A 3 24.45 -5.67 9.65
CA ARG A 3 23.80 -6.67 8.80
C ARG A 3 22.39 -6.95 9.30
N LEU A 4 21.39 -6.78 8.45
CA LEU A 4 19.98 -6.89 8.79
C LEU A 4 19.28 -7.94 7.92
N LEU A 5 18.42 -8.74 8.55
CA LEU A 5 17.48 -9.61 7.86
C LEU A 5 16.10 -8.96 7.80
N LEU A 6 15.54 -8.77 6.61
CA LEU A 6 14.15 -8.34 6.41
C LEU A 6 13.28 -9.56 6.07
N ILE A 7 12.32 -9.88 6.92
CA ILE A 7 11.31 -10.91 6.65
C ILE A 7 10.05 -10.22 6.16
N ALA A 8 9.66 -10.47 4.91
CA ALA A 8 8.48 -9.87 4.28
C ALA A 8 7.43 -10.94 3.96
N GLU A 9 6.16 -10.65 4.22
CA GLU A 9 5.07 -11.54 3.79
C GLU A 9 4.95 -11.58 2.27
N ARG A 10 5.19 -10.44 1.61
CA ARG A 10 5.19 -10.28 0.15
C ARG A 10 6.35 -9.39 -0.30
N PHE A 11 6.92 -9.74 -1.44
CA PHE A 11 8.02 -9.01 -2.07
C PHE A 11 7.96 -9.21 -3.58
N PRO A 12 8.40 -8.27 -4.42
CA PRO A 12 8.37 -8.45 -5.88
C PRO A 12 8.97 -9.78 -6.34
N PRO A 13 8.36 -10.42 -7.36
CA PRO A 13 7.31 -9.95 -8.27
C PRO A 13 5.86 -10.10 -7.74
N ASP A 14 5.64 -10.33 -6.42
CA ASP A 14 4.28 -10.34 -5.88
C ASP A 14 3.65 -8.96 -6.04
N ILE A 15 2.37 -8.94 -6.42
CA ILE A 15 1.62 -7.71 -6.65
C ILE A 15 1.01 -7.19 -5.34
N GLY A 16 0.99 -5.86 -5.17
CA GLY A 16 0.26 -5.16 -4.13
C GLY A 16 1.09 -4.28 -3.22
N GLY A 17 0.43 -3.40 -2.50
CA GLY A 17 1.07 -2.35 -1.68
C GLY A 17 2.04 -2.86 -0.61
N LEU A 18 1.84 -4.09 -0.11
CA LEU A 18 2.75 -4.70 0.85
C LEU A 18 4.09 -5.09 0.20
N ALA A 19 4.04 -5.67 -1.01
CA ALA A 19 5.23 -6.03 -1.77
C ALA A 19 6.01 -4.76 -2.19
N THR A 20 5.31 -3.76 -2.72
CA THR A 20 5.89 -2.46 -3.10
C THR A 20 6.57 -1.77 -1.92
N SER A 21 5.90 -1.71 -0.76
CA SER A 21 6.48 -1.08 0.43
C SER A 21 7.66 -1.87 1.01
N GLY A 22 7.61 -3.20 0.97
CA GLY A 22 8.73 -4.05 1.39
C GLY A 22 9.98 -3.82 0.53
N ALA A 23 9.81 -3.78 -0.79
CA ALA A 23 10.90 -3.51 -1.73
C ALA A 23 11.49 -2.11 -1.55
N ARG A 24 10.63 -1.08 -1.36
CA ARG A 24 11.08 0.30 -1.15
C ARG A 24 11.87 0.44 0.15
N ILE A 25 11.42 -0.18 1.24
CA ILE A 25 12.14 -0.19 2.52
C ILE A 25 13.48 -0.90 2.37
N ALA A 26 13.51 -2.06 1.70
CA ALA A 26 14.74 -2.82 1.45
C ALA A 26 15.76 -1.99 0.65
N ASP A 27 15.33 -1.34 -0.42
CA ASP A 27 16.17 -0.46 -1.24
C ASP A 27 16.69 0.74 -0.43
N SER A 28 15.84 1.35 0.39
CA SER A 28 16.23 2.46 1.27
C SER A 28 17.26 2.03 2.32
N LEU A 29 17.09 0.87 2.95
CA LEU A 29 18.05 0.31 3.91
C LEU A 29 19.38 0.00 3.25
N PHE A 30 19.37 -0.60 2.05
CA PHE A 30 20.59 -0.85 1.28
C PHE A 30 21.32 0.47 0.94
N LYS A 31 20.61 1.50 0.49
CA LYS A 31 21.14 2.85 0.23
C LYS A 31 21.63 3.59 1.48
N LEU A 32 21.25 3.14 2.67
CA LEU A 32 21.79 3.60 3.96
C LEU A 32 23.08 2.86 4.35
N GLY A 33 23.57 1.93 3.53
CA GLY A 33 24.79 1.16 3.79
C GLY A 33 24.57 -0.04 4.70
N ILE A 34 23.33 -0.51 4.85
CA ILE A 34 23.01 -1.74 5.58
C ILE A 34 23.29 -2.94 4.67
N GLU A 35 24.04 -3.93 5.16
CA GLU A 35 24.10 -5.22 4.50
C GLU A 35 22.79 -5.98 4.73
N LEU A 36 22.06 -6.27 3.65
CA LEU A 36 20.68 -6.72 3.72
C LEU A 36 20.51 -8.09 3.09
N ASP A 37 19.81 -8.97 3.79
CA ASP A 37 19.15 -10.13 3.21
C ASP A 37 17.64 -9.98 3.37
N VAL A 38 16.87 -10.41 2.36
CA VAL A 38 15.41 -10.43 2.38
C VAL A 38 14.93 -11.86 2.32
N LEU A 39 14.00 -12.22 3.20
CA LEU A 39 13.30 -13.49 3.15
C LEU A 39 11.82 -13.25 2.87
N VAL A 40 11.24 -14.02 1.95
CA VAL A 40 9.82 -13.96 1.59
C VAL A 40 9.29 -15.35 1.29
N TRP A 41 8.02 -15.58 1.62
CA TRP A 41 7.34 -16.84 1.28
C TRP A 41 6.71 -16.79 -0.12
N SER A 42 6.67 -17.95 -0.78
CA SER A 42 6.11 -18.09 -2.12
C SER A 42 5.09 -19.22 -2.18
N ARG A 43 3.97 -18.96 -2.85
CA ARG A 43 2.94 -19.97 -3.17
C ARG A 43 3.24 -20.74 -4.44
N TYR A 44 4.26 -20.32 -5.19
CA TYR A 44 4.62 -20.87 -6.50
C TYR A 44 5.78 -21.86 -6.43
N LEU A 45 6.43 -21.97 -5.27
CA LEU A 45 7.48 -22.95 -5.01
C LEU A 45 6.91 -24.19 -4.30
N GLN A 46 7.59 -25.32 -4.45
CA GLN A 46 7.26 -26.51 -3.66
C GLN A 46 7.43 -26.22 -2.17
N ALA A 47 6.64 -26.92 -1.33
CA ALA A 47 6.70 -26.72 0.12
C ALA A 47 8.12 -26.97 0.64
N GLY A 48 8.69 -25.97 1.31
CA GLY A 48 10.04 -26.01 1.85
C GLY A 48 11.17 -25.79 0.86
N GLU A 49 10.89 -25.67 -0.44
CA GLU A 49 11.90 -25.28 -1.43
C GLU A 49 12.43 -23.89 -1.12
N VAL A 50 13.76 -23.73 -1.15
CA VAL A 50 14.43 -22.42 -0.98
C VAL A 50 15.04 -22.01 -2.30
N GLN A 51 14.57 -20.90 -2.84
CA GLN A 51 15.09 -20.32 -4.09
C GLN A 51 15.77 -18.98 -3.81
N PRO A 52 17.11 -18.88 -3.94
CA PRO A 52 17.79 -17.61 -3.92
C PRO A 52 17.55 -16.85 -5.24
N LEU A 53 17.17 -15.57 -5.16
CA LEU A 53 17.13 -14.67 -6.31
C LEU A 53 18.45 -13.92 -6.38
N THR A 54 19.27 -14.29 -7.35
CA THR A 54 20.54 -13.64 -7.63
C THR A 54 20.38 -12.66 -8.79
N ASN A 55 21.09 -11.52 -8.72
CA ASN A 55 21.16 -10.51 -9.79
C ASN A 55 19.88 -9.70 -10.08
N THR A 56 18.81 -9.85 -9.29
CA THR A 56 17.58 -9.05 -9.43
C THR A 56 17.61 -7.81 -8.55
N PHE A 57 18.23 -7.92 -7.39
CA PHE A 57 18.36 -6.85 -6.40
C PHE A 57 19.84 -6.68 -6.02
N PRO A 58 20.25 -5.52 -5.49
CA PRO A 58 21.62 -5.31 -5.01
C PRO A 58 21.91 -6.01 -3.68
N PHE A 59 20.97 -6.77 -3.15
CA PHE A 59 21.02 -7.56 -1.93
C PHE A 59 20.42 -8.96 -2.18
N SER A 60 20.68 -9.91 -1.27
CA SER A 60 20.15 -11.27 -1.40
C SER A 60 18.67 -11.34 -1.09
N VAL A 61 17.90 -12.05 -1.92
CA VAL A 61 16.48 -12.35 -1.66
C VAL A 61 16.29 -13.86 -1.69
N TYR A 62 15.74 -14.42 -0.61
CA TYR A 62 15.43 -15.84 -0.49
C TYR A 62 13.93 -16.05 -0.51
N ARG A 63 13.42 -16.87 -1.44
CA ARG A 63 12.05 -17.29 -1.49
C ARG A 63 11.89 -18.69 -0.90
N ILE A 64 10.93 -18.87 0.00
CA ILE A 64 10.66 -20.18 0.63
C ILE A 64 9.25 -20.62 0.25
N GLY A 65 9.12 -21.83 -0.28
CA GLY A 65 7.85 -22.47 -0.59
C GLY A 65 7.01 -22.73 0.66
N LEU A 66 5.74 -22.29 0.60
CA LEU A 66 4.79 -22.43 1.72
C LEU A 66 4.36 -23.88 1.90
N TYR A 67 4.39 -24.35 3.15
CA TYR A 67 3.66 -25.55 3.55
C TYR A 67 2.16 -25.26 3.69
N ARG A 68 1.34 -26.30 3.73
CA ARG A 68 -0.11 -26.16 3.92
C ARG A 68 -0.48 -25.43 5.23
N HIS A 69 0.35 -25.56 6.25
CA HIS A 69 0.14 -24.98 7.59
C HIS A 69 1.30 -24.05 7.96
N TRP A 70 0.99 -22.90 8.51
CA TRP A 70 1.97 -21.92 8.95
C TRP A 70 2.96 -22.45 9.98
N ASP A 71 2.53 -23.32 10.89
CA ASP A 71 3.42 -23.87 11.92
C ASP A 71 4.60 -24.65 11.30
N MET A 72 4.35 -25.41 10.23
CA MET A 72 5.41 -26.08 9.47
C MET A 72 6.28 -25.09 8.70
N THR A 73 5.65 -24.11 8.07
CA THR A 73 6.37 -23.07 7.33
C THR A 73 7.29 -22.27 8.24
N MET A 74 6.82 -21.84 9.40
CA MET A 74 7.61 -21.08 10.37
C MET A 74 8.78 -21.88 10.91
N THR A 75 8.56 -23.15 11.30
CA THR A 75 9.62 -24.03 11.78
C THR A 75 10.70 -24.25 10.72
N HIS A 76 10.30 -24.54 9.49
CA HIS A 76 11.25 -24.70 8.38
C HIS A 76 12.03 -23.40 8.12
N THR A 77 11.31 -22.27 8.07
CA THR A 77 11.93 -20.96 7.87
C THR A 77 12.93 -20.64 8.99
N LEU A 78 12.57 -20.90 10.24
CA LEU A 78 13.45 -20.68 11.39
C LEU A 78 14.77 -21.49 11.28
N ASN A 79 14.70 -22.74 10.85
CA ASN A 79 15.91 -23.56 10.61
C ASN A 79 16.77 -22.95 9.48
N PHE A 80 16.15 -22.45 8.42
CA PHE A 80 16.89 -21.80 7.34
C PHE A 80 17.54 -20.48 7.81
N LEU A 81 16.84 -19.69 8.61
CA LEU A 81 17.38 -18.47 9.21
C LEU A 81 18.53 -18.77 10.17
N ASP A 82 18.43 -19.85 10.94
CA ASP A 82 19.53 -20.31 11.79
C ASP A 82 20.77 -20.65 10.98
N TRP A 83 20.60 -21.39 9.89
CA TRP A 83 21.68 -21.71 8.96
C TRP A 83 22.31 -20.45 8.37
N LEU A 84 21.53 -19.47 7.87
CA LEU A 84 22.05 -18.21 7.35
C LEU A 84 22.85 -17.42 8.39
N HIS A 85 22.31 -17.36 9.64
CA HIS A 85 22.95 -16.65 10.74
C HIS A 85 24.28 -17.29 11.15
N GLN A 86 24.38 -18.63 11.11
CA GLN A 86 25.62 -19.35 11.36
C GLN A 86 26.68 -19.08 10.29
N GLN A 87 26.29 -18.90 9.02
CA GLN A 87 27.25 -18.54 7.95
C GLN A 87 27.80 -17.13 8.17
N LYS A 88 26.91 -16.16 8.45
CA LYS A 88 27.26 -14.79 8.74
C LYS A 88 26.21 -14.18 9.67
N PRO A 89 26.58 -13.82 10.92
CA PRO A 89 25.62 -13.33 11.89
C PRO A 89 24.90 -12.04 11.46
N TYR A 90 23.62 -11.95 11.80
CA TYR A 90 22.81 -10.72 11.70
C TYR A 90 22.91 -9.94 13.01
N ASP A 91 22.93 -8.62 12.92
CA ASP A 91 22.86 -7.70 14.06
C ASP A 91 21.41 -7.45 14.48
N ALA A 92 20.47 -7.47 13.51
CA ALA A 92 19.05 -7.26 13.73
C ALA A 92 18.19 -8.01 12.71
N VAL A 93 16.92 -8.19 13.05
CA VAL A 93 15.90 -8.75 12.16
C VAL A 93 14.66 -7.85 12.14
N TRP A 94 14.08 -7.64 10.96
CA TRP A 94 12.91 -6.80 10.75
C TRP A 94 11.77 -7.58 10.11
N GLY A 95 10.64 -7.73 10.82
CA GLY A 95 9.42 -8.31 10.28
C GLY A 95 8.54 -7.24 9.63
N HIS A 96 8.38 -7.29 8.32
CA HIS A 96 7.51 -6.38 7.57
C HIS A 96 6.09 -6.97 7.49
N TYR A 97 5.24 -6.62 8.39
CA TYR A 97 3.93 -7.15 8.76
C TYR A 97 3.97 -7.89 10.10
N LEU A 98 2.92 -7.80 10.95
CA LEU A 98 2.99 -8.35 12.31
C LEU A 98 2.96 -9.88 12.34
N PHE A 99 2.05 -10.50 11.61
CA PHE A 99 1.96 -11.95 11.51
C PHE A 99 1.76 -12.36 10.05
N PRO A 100 2.54 -13.28 9.49
CA PRO A 100 3.54 -14.15 10.16
C PRO A 100 4.95 -13.54 10.31
N ALA A 101 5.31 -12.53 9.52
CA ALA A 101 6.69 -12.04 9.39
C ALA A 101 7.26 -11.49 10.71
N GLY A 102 6.51 -10.62 11.40
CA GLY A 102 6.92 -10.01 12.66
C GLY A 102 7.04 -11.06 13.79
N PHE A 103 6.10 -11.98 13.85
CA PHE A 103 6.16 -13.06 14.84
C PHE A 103 7.45 -13.89 14.67
N LEU A 104 7.75 -14.30 13.45
CA LEU A 104 8.99 -15.06 13.18
C LEU A 104 10.24 -14.24 13.46
N ALA A 105 10.23 -12.94 13.10
CA ALA A 105 11.35 -12.04 13.35
C ALA A 105 11.66 -11.92 14.85
N VAL A 106 10.65 -11.67 15.67
CA VAL A 106 10.81 -11.56 17.13
C VAL A 106 11.24 -12.92 17.73
N TRP A 107 10.64 -14.01 17.28
CA TRP A 107 11.01 -15.35 17.76
C TRP A 107 12.47 -15.68 17.45
N PHE A 108 12.90 -15.46 16.22
CA PHE A 108 14.30 -15.66 15.80
C PHE A 108 15.27 -14.76 16.57
N ALA A 109 14.92 -13.47 16.74
CA ALA A 109 15.72 -12.53 17.50
C ALA A 109 15.96 -12.97 18.95
N GLN A 110 14.92 -13.45 19.63
CA GLN A 110 15.02 -13.94 20.99
C GLN A 110 15.93 -15.18 21.10
N ILE A 111 15.84 -16.12 20.15
CA ILE A 111 16.71 -17.30 20.11
C ILE A 111 18.18 -16.91 19.93
N LYS A 112 18.45 -15.89 19.11
CA LYS A 112 19.82 -15.47 18.75
C LYS A 112 20.38 -14.36 19.63
N GLY A 113 19.57 -13.75 20.49
CA GLY A 113 19.99 -12.62 21.32
C GLY A 113 20.30 -11.36 20.50
N ILE A 114 19.66 -11.18 19.35
CA ILE A 114 19.79 -10.01 18.46
C ILE A 114 18.56 -9.10 18.55
N LYS A 115 18.64 -7.91 17.95
CA LYS A 115 17.55 -6.94 17.97
C LYS A 115 16.44 -7.27 16.97
N SER A 116 15.20 -6.94 17.35
CA SER A 116 14.01 -7.15 16.51
C SER A 116 13.24 -5.87 16.24
N ILE A 117 12.79 -5.71 15.00
CA ILE A 117 11.86 -4.66 14.58
C ILE A 117 10.61 -5.32 14.00
N VAL A 118 9.45 -4.75 14.24
CA VAL A 118 8.22 -5.15 13.56
C VAL A 118 7.48 -3.95 12.99
N SER A 119 6.89 -4.13 11.81
CA SER A 119 6.13 -3.09 11.12
C SER A 119 4.66 -3.47 11.00
N ALA A 120 3.78 -2.68 11.58
CA ALA A 120 2.35 -2.76 11.34
C ALA A 120 1.97 -1.98 10.06
N ARG A 121 1.19 -2.62 9.17
CA ARG A 121 0.90 -2.11 7.83
C ARG A 121 -0.60 -1.87 7.56
N GLY A 122 -1.49 -2.21 8.49
CA GLY A 122 -2.93 -1.99 8.45
C GLY A 122 -3.74 -3.25 8.71
N ASN A 123 -3.92 -4.12 7.70
CA ASN A 123 -4.74 -5.31 7.85
C ASN A 123 -4.27 -6.28 8.96
N ASP A 124 -3.02 -6.28 9.28
CA ASP A 124 -2.42 -7.05 10.37
C ASP A 124 -2.97 -6.64 11.75
N VAL A 125 -3.35 -5.37 11.90
CA VAL A 125 -4.02 -4.87 13.10
C VAL A 125 -5.54 -4.85 12.90
N ASP A 126 -6.04 -4.39 11.75
CA ASP A 126 -7.47 -4.19 11.55
C ASP A 126 -8.26 -5.49 11.39
N ARG A 127 -7.64 -6.55 10.87
CA ARG A 127 -8.27 -7.85 10.61
C ARG A 127 -7.49 -9.03 11.17
N GLY A 128 -6.17 -8.96 11.18
CA GLY A 128 -5.28 -10.05 11.61
C GLY A 128 -5.43 -10.42 13.08
N ILE A 129 -6.02 -9.53 13.88
CA ILE A 129 -6.27 -9.77 15.30
C ILE A 129 -7.55 -10.59 15.57
N PHE A 130 -8.46 -10.78 14.61
CA PHE A 130 -9.74 -11.44 14.89
C PHE A 130 -9.63 -12.97 15.07
N PRO A 131 -8.83 -13.73 14.29
CA PRO A 131 -8.59 -15.14 14.62
C PRO A 131 -7.88 -15.26 15.98
N PRO A 132 -8.42 -16.01 16.96
CA PRO A 132 -7.86 -16.05 18.32
C PRO A 132 -6.37 -16.43 18.38
N GLY A 133 -5.93 -17.38 17.56
CA GLY A 133 -4.52 -17.77 17.48
C GLY A 133 -3.62 -16.68 16.92
N ASP A 134 -4.08 -15.93 15.94
CA ASP A 134 -3.32 -14.83 15.33
C ASP A 134 -3.31 -13.61 16.25
N PHE A 135 -4.38 -13.36 17.01
CA PHE A 135 -4.40 -12.34 18.06
C PHE A 135 -3.31 -12.58 19.09
N ALA A 136 -3.23 -13.79 19.64
CA ALA A 136 -2.23 -14.13 20.65
C ALA A 136 -0.80 -13.98 20.10
N ARG A 137 -0.54 -14.42 18.85
CA ARG A 137 0.75 -14.27 18.21
C ARG A 137 1.09 -12.79 17.96
N THR A 138 0.12 -12.01 17.50
CA THR A 138 0.29 -10.56 17.27
C THR A 138 0.57 -9.81 18.57
N GLN A 139 -0.18 -10.09 19.63
CA GLN A 139 0.04 -9.48 20.93
C GLN A 139 1.42 -9.84 21.47
N TRP A 140 1.78 -11.13 21.45
CA TRP A 140 3.11 -11.62 21.86
C TRP A 140 4.24 -10.94 21.09
N THR A 141 4.05 -10.74 19.78
CA THR A 141 5.01 -10.06 18.91
C THR A 141 5.22 -8.61 19.33
N LEU A 142 4.11 -7.87 19.51
CA LEU A 142 4.14 -6.47 19.90
C LEU A 142 4.76 -6.24 21.29
N GLU A 143 4.47 -7.13 22.24
CA GLU A 143 5.02 -7.05 23.60
C GLU A 143 6.54 -7.28 23.66
N ARG A 144 7.08 -8.07 22.73
CA ARG A 144 8.47 -8.56 22.77
C ARG A 144 9.40 -7.99 21.72
N ALA A 145 8.89 -7.31 20.72
CA ALA A 145 9.72 -6.61 19.75
C ALA A 145 10.54 -5.52 20.43
N ASP A 146 11.81 -5.38 20.10
CA ASP A 146 12.63 -4.26 20.59
C ASP A 146 12.12 -2.92 20.09
N LEU A 147 11.67 -2.87 18.82
CA LEU A 147 11.12 -1.68 18.20
C LEU A 147 9.87 -2.00 17.38
N ILE A 148 8.85 -1.13 17.51
CA ILE A 148 7.61 -1.22 16.73
C ILE A 148 7.51 -0.01 15.82
N THR A 149 7.18 -0.25 14.55
CA THR A 149 6.85 0.81 13.60
C THR A 149 5.41 0.64 13.09
N ALA A 150 4.75 1.75 12.80
CA ALA A 150 3.41 1.78 12.22
C ALA A 150 3.39 2.69 10.99
N VAL A 151 2.54 2.37 9.99
CA VAL A 151 2.47 3.17 8.76
C VAL A 151 1.68 4.48 8.93
N SER A 152 0.91 4.61 10.01
CA SER A 152 0.12 5.81 10.31
C SER A 152 -0.01 6.01 11.83
N LYS A 153 -0.32 7.25 12.23
CA LYS A 153 -0.60 7.59 13.64
C LYS A 153 -1.86 6.89 14.15
N GLU A 154 -2.86 6.72 13.27
CA GLU A 154 -4.08 6.00 13.61
C GLU A 154 -3.77 4.53 13.94
N LEU A 155 -2.92 3.89 13.13
CA LEU A 155 -2.50 2.51 13.39
C LEU A 155 -1.65 2.41 14.67
N ALA A 156 -0.77 3.38 14.92
CA ALA A 156 0.01 3.45 16.15
C ALA A 156 -0.89 3.52 17.39
N LYS A 157 -1.96 4.34 17.36
CA LYS A 157 -2.95 4.40 18.46
C LYS A 157 -3.61 3.06 18.74
N LYS A 158 -3.97 2.29 17.70
CA LYS A 158 -4.54 0.95 17.86
C LYS A 158 -3.54 -0.02 18.50
N ILE A 159 -2.27 0.05 18.11
CA ILE A 159 -1.21 -0.79 18.68
C ILE A 159 -0.98 -0.46 20.16
N ILE A 160 -0.99 0.82 20.54
CA ILE A 160 -0.90 1.25 21.95
C ILE A 160 -1.98 0.57 22.82
N ILE A 161 -3.20 0.47 22.30
CA ILE A 161 -4.31 -0.20 22.99
C ILE A 161 -4.06 -1.70 23.13
N LEU A 162 -3.47 -2.34 22.09
CA LEU A 162 -3.24 -3.77 22.05
C LEU A 162 -2.11 -4.24 22.98
N CYS A 163 -1.01 -3.51 23.06
CA CYS A 163 0.20 -3.94 23.79
C CYS A 163 0.63 -3.00 24.93
N ARG A 164 -0.09 -1.89 25.17
CA ARG A 164 0.19 -0.90 26.21
C ARG A 164 1.60 -0.30 26.14
N ARG A 165 2.18 -0.22 24.94
CA ARG A 165 3.45 0.44 24.63
C ARG A 165 3.17 1.72 23.88
N ASP A 166 3.91 2.80 24.18
CA ASP A 166 3.79 4.13 23.57
C ASP A 166 5.01 4.52 22.71
N ASP A 167 6.05 3.67 22.69
CA ASP A 167 7.29 3.86 21.95
C ASP A 167 7.21 3.49 20.46
N ILE A 168 6.05 3.71 19.82
CA ILE A 168 5.80 3.32 18.45
C ILE A 168 6.25 4.42 17.48
N LEU A 169 7.11 4.07 16.53
CA LEU A 169 7.57 5.00 15.49
C LEU A 169 6.64 4.96 14.28
N VAL A 170 6.24 6.14 13.80
CA VAL A 170 5.43 6.22 12.57
C VAL A 170 6.35 6.40 11.37
N ILE A 171 6.36 5.39 10.48
CA ILE A 171 7.07 5.42 9.20
C ILE A 171 6.02 5.39 8.09
N LYS A 172 5.71 6.58 7.59
CA LYS A 172 4.74 6.77 6.51
C LYS A 172 5.21 6.09 5.22
N ASN A 173 4.27 5.68 4.36
CA ASN A 173 4.59 5.29 3.00
C ASN A 173 5.13 6.49 2.22
N ALA A 174 5.98 6.20 1.22
CA ALA A 174 6.51 7.20 0.31
C ALA A 174 6.16 6.85 -1.14
N VAL A 175 6.14 7.86 -1.99
CA VAL A 175 5.97 7.72 -3.44
C VAL A 175 7.12 8.44 -4.16
N ASN A 176 7.59 7.85 -5.26
CA ASN A 176 8.61 8.48 -6.08
C ASN A 176 7.99 9.58 -6.96
N PRO A 177 8.27 10.88 -6.72
CA PRO A 177 7.67 11.99 -7.44
C PRO A 177 8.24 12.18 -8.86
N ASP A 178 9.35 11.52 -9.20
CA ASP A 178 9.95 11.55 -10.54
C ASP A 178 9.17 10.63 -11.49
N ILE A 179 8.57 9.57 -10.95
CA ILE A 179 7.69 8.65 -11.69
C ILE A 179 6.25 9.19 -11.67
N PHE A 180 5.72 9.44 -10.47
CA PHE A 180 4.37 9.95 -10.29
C PHE A 180 4.37 11.47 -10.40
N THR A 181 4.33 11.94 -11.63
CA THR A 181 4.38 13.36 -12.00
C THR A 181 3.09 13.82 -12.69
N SER A 182 2.83 15.11 -12.73
CA SER A 182 1.72 15.73 -13.47
C SER A 182 2.09 16.17 -14.89
N GLN A 183 3.28 15.82 -15.39
CA GLN A 183 3.91 16.46 -16.55
C GLN A 183 3.85 15.64 -17.85
N ALA A 184 2.95 14.67 -18.00
CA ALA A 184 2.81 13.96 -19.26
C ALA A 184 2.35 14.92 -20.38
N ALA A 185 2.92 14.77 -21.59
CA ALA A 185 2.55 15.55 -22.75
C ALA A 185 1.05 15.38 -23.08
N LEU A 186 0.42 16.45 -23.52
CA LEU A 186 -1.01 16.44 -23.87
C LEU A 186 -1.33 15.39 -24.94
N GLU A 187 -0.50 15.27 -25.97
CA GLU A 187 -0.65 14.26 -27.04
C GLU A 187 -0.66 12.84 -26.49
N THR A 188 0.24 12.52 -25.55
CA THR A 188 0.29 11.19 -24.91
C THR A 188 -0.99 10.90 -24.14
N LYS A 189 -1.52 11.89 -23.41
CA LYS A 189 -2.80 11.75 -22.68
C LYS A 189 -3.98 11.58 -23.62
N LEU A 190 -4.04 12.33 -24.73
CA LEU A 190 -5.10 12.22 -25.71
C LEU A 190 -5.07 10.87 -26.43
N SER A 191 -3.89 10.40 -26.83
CA SER A 191 -3.72 9.08 -27.45
C SER A 191 -4.14 7.94 -26.50
N LEU A 192 -3.81 8.05 -25.20
CA LEU A 192 -4.23 7.07 -24.22
C LEU A 192 -5.75 7.10 -24.01
N ARG A 193 -6.37 8.29 -23.93
CA ARG A 193 -7.85 8.41 -23.84
C ARG A 193 -8.53 7.73 -25.03
N GLU A 194 -8.04 7.97 -26.24
CA GLU A 194 -8.56 7.35 -27.46
C GLU A 194 -8.43 5.81 -27.42
N SER A 195 -7.27 5.31 -27.03
CA SER A 195 -7.03 3.85 -26.93
C SER A 195 -7.93 3.17 -25.91
N LEU A 196 -8.36 3.88 -24.87
CA LEU A 196 -9.30 3.42 -23.84
C LEU A 196 -10.77 3.67 -24.23
N GLY A 197 -11.03 4.25 -25.40
CA GLY A 197 -12.38 4.61 -25.86
C GLY A 197 -13.05 5.68 -24.99
N ILE A 198 -12.27 6.58 -24.39
CA ILE A 198 -12.75 7.70 -23.57
C ILE A 198 -12.93 8.92 -24.47
N SER A 199 -14.17 9.45 -24.56
CA SER A 199 -14.45 10.63 -25.35
C SER A 199 -13.76 11.89 -24.81
N PRO A 200 -13.43 12.90 -25.66
CA PRO A 200 -12.72 14.11 -25.22
C PRO A 200 -13.40 14.84 -24.04
N ASP A 201 -14.73 14.94 -24.08
CA ASP A 201 -15.52 15.67 -23.07
C ASP A 201 -16.03 14.77 -21.92
N GLU A 202 -15.64 13.50 -21.91
CA GLU A 202 -16.08 12.55 -20.90
C GLU A 202 -15.26 12.70 -19.62
N ILE A 203 -15.92 12.81 -18.48
CA ILE A 203 -15.31 12.90 -17.16
C ILE A 203 -14.72 11.54 -16.78
N VAL A 204 -13.48 11.54 -16.34
CA VAL A 204 -12.79 10.32 -15.88
C VAL A 204 -12.76 10.29 -14.36
N LEU A 205 -13.55 9.40 -13.77
CA LEU A 205 -13.47 9.04 -12.37
C LEU A 205 -12.41 7.93 -12.22
N GLY A 206 -11.32 8.21 -11.51
CA GLY A 206 -10.20 7.28 -11.37
C GLY A 206 -10.23 6.50 -10.08
N PHE A 207 -9.81 5.25 -10.14
CA PHE A 207 -9.48 4.41 -8.98
C PHE A 207 -8.24 3.59 -9.32
N ALA A 208 -7.32 3.37 -8.37
CA ALA A 208 -6.15 2.53 -8.60
C ALA A 208 -6.02 1.41 -7.55
N GLY A 209 -5.69 0.22 -8.06
CA GLY A 209 -5.49 -1.01 -7.29
C GLY A 209 -6.50 -2.11 -7.61
N GLU A 210 -6.44 -3.18 -6.82
CA GLU A 210 -7.37 -4.32 -6.95
C GLU A 210 -8.77 -3.89 -6.48
N LEU A 211 -9.74 -3.92 -7.41
CA LEU A 211 -11.13 -3.55 -7.11
C LEU A 211 -11.79 -4.65 -6.27
N ARG A 212 -12.15 -4.31 -5.04
CA ARG A 212 -12.71 -5.23 -4.04
C ARG A 212 -13.53 -4.50 -2.98
N GLU A 213 -14.33 -5.24 -2.22
CA GLU A 213 -15.27 -4.70 -1.24
C GLU A 213 -14.64 -3.69 -0.27
N LYS A 214 -13.51 -4.05 0.36
CA LYS A 214 -12.84 -3.16 1.33
C LYS A 214 -12.36 -1.84 0.72
N LYS A 215 -12.17 -1.79 -0.59
CA LYS A 215 -11.76 -0.59 -1.35
C LYS A 215 -12.96 0.25 -1.80
N GLY A 216 -14.17 -0.17 -1.41
CA GLY A 216 -15.37 0.58 -1.72
C GLY A 216 -15.95 0.34 -3.11
N GLN A 217 -15.74 -0.86 -3.70
CA GLN A 217 -16.26 -1.22 -5.02
C GLN A 217 -17.73 -0.83 -5.21
N GLY A 218 -18.59 -1.18 -4.27
CA GLY A 218 -20.03 -0.88 -4.38
C GLY A 218 -20.33 0.63 -4.38
N PHE A 219 -19.51 1.43 -3.69
CA PHE A 219 -19.66 2.88 -3.68
C PHE A 219 -19.16 3.50 -4.98
N LEU A 220 -18.06 2.98 -5.56
CA LEU A 220 -17.55 3.43 -6.87
C LEU A 220 -18.56 3.20 -7.99
N LEU A 221 -19.16 2.01 -8.05
CA LEU A 221 -20.17 1.68 -9.07
C LEU A 221 -21.42 2.55 -8.94
N LYS A 222 -21.93 2.75 -7.71
CA LYS A 222 -23.07 3.65 -7.46
C LYS A 222 -22.72 5.10 -7.78
N ALA A 223 -21.51 5.53 -7.50
CA ALA A 223 -21.06 6.88 -7.84
C ALA A 223 -21.00 7.08 -9.37
N LEU A 224 -20.51 6.08 -10.13
CA LEU A 224 -20.57 6.12 -11.59
C LEU A 224 -21.99 6.33 -12.09
N THR A 225 -22.95 5.48 -11.67
CA THR A 225 -24.38 5.62 -12.04
C THR A 225 -24.90 7.02 -11.70
N LYS A 226 -24.67 7.49 -10.46
CA LYS A 226 -25.15 8.79 -10.00
C LYS A 226 -24.60 9.97 -10.82
N VAL A 227 -23.30 9.94 -11.13
CA VAL A 227 -22.67 10.99 -11.96
C VAL A 227 -23.21 10.95 -13.38
N ARG A 228 -23.44 9.76 -13.96
CA ARG A 228 -23.94 9.58 -15.31
C ARG A 228 -25.40 10.02 -15.50
N GLU A 229 -26.18 10.13 -14.43
CA GLU A 229 -27.50 10.80 -14.50
C GLU A 229 -27.41 12.27 -14.94
N ASN A 230 -26.26 12.94 -14.74
CA ASN A 230 -26.08 14.37 -14.93
C ASN A 230 -24.97 14.75 -15.90
N ARG A 231 -23.95 13.91 -16.08
CA ARG A 231 -22.73 14.19 -16.83
C ARG A 231 -22.31 12.96 -17.62
N SER A 232 -21.64 13.16 -18.77
CA SER A 232 -20.92 12.06 -19.44
C SER A 232 -19.70 11.69 -18.63
N ALA A 233 -19.62 10.44 -18.16
CA ALA A 233 -18.51 9.99 -17.30
C ALA A 233 -18.20 8.51 -17.48
N CYS A 234 -16.95 8.14 -17.21
CA CYS A 234 -16.50 6.75 -17.07
C CYS A 234 -15.82 6.54 -15.72
N LEU A 235 -15.76 5.28 -15.27
CA LEU A 235 -14.94 4.86 -14.12
C LEU A 235 -13.73 4.09 -14.67
N LEU A 236 -12.55 4.69 -14.56
CA LEU A 236 -11.27 4.09 -14.92
C LEU A 236 -10.67 3.39 -13.70
N VAL A 237 -10.70 2.07 -13.73
CA VAL A 237 -10.06 1.18 -12.74
C VAL A 237 -8.66 0.85 -13.22
N ILE A 238 -7.65 1.48 -12.63
CA ILE A 238 -6.23 1.23 -12.92
C ILE A 238 -5.79 0.04 -12.08
N GLY A 239 -5.97 -1.18 -12.60
CA GLY A 239 -5.75 -2.43 -11.90
C GLY A 239 -6.78 -3.49 -12.27
N GLU A 240 -6.86 -4.51 -11.43
CA GLU A 240 -7.69 -5.70 -11.68
C GLU A 240 -8.96 -5.71 -10.83
N VAL A 241 -9.96 -6.44 -11.29
CA VAL A 241 -11.11 -6.84 -10.49
C VAL A 241 -10.76 -8.16 -9.80
N ARG A 242 -10.92 -8.24 -8.48
CA ARG A 242 -10.73 -9.49 -7.77
C ARG A 242 -11.77 -10.52 -8.20
N THR A 243 -11.36 -11.74 -8.52
CA THR A 243 -12.23 -12.83 -8.97
C THR A 243 -13.45 -13.05 -8.06
N THR A 244 -13.28 -12.91 -6.74
CA THR A 244 -14.39 -13.02 -5.79
C THR A 244 -15.43 -11.88 -5.89
N GLN A 245 -15.16 -10.84 -6.67
CA GLN A 245 -16.03 -9.69 -6.88
C GLN A 245 -16.70 -9.68 -8.26
N GLU A 246 -16.38 -10.63 -9.12
CA GLU A 246 -16.95 -10.74 -10.48
C GLU A 246 -18.47 -10.86 -10.44
N ALA A 247 -19.03 -11.63 -9.51
CA ALA A 247 -20.47 -11.77 -9.35
C ALA A 247 -21.16 -10.43 -9.05
N ALA A 248 -20.56 -9.59 -8.21
CA ALA A 248 -21.10 -8.26 -7.90
C ALA A 248 -21.01 -7.32 -9.11
N ILE A 249 -19.96 -7.42 -9.92
CA ILE A 249 -19.83 -6.66 -11.18
C ILE A 249 -20.88 -7.13 -12.20
N GLN A 250 -21.11 -8.43 -12.33
CA GLN A 250 -22.13 -8.96 -13.23
C GLN A 250 -23.56 -8.56 -12.80
N LEU A 251 -23.83 -8.55 -11.50
CA LEU A 251 -25.11 -8.03 -10.98
C LEU A 251 -25.30 -6.55 -11.34
N TYR A 252 -24.25 -5.74 -11.18
CA TYR A 252 -24.28 -4.33 -11.59
C TYR A 252 -24.50 -4.19 -13.12
N ALA A 253 -23.80 -4.98 -13.92
CA ALA A 253 -23.98 -5.00 -15.38
C ALA A 253 -25.41 -5.33 -15.82
N GLY A 254 -26.07 -6.28 -15.13
CA GLY A 254 -27.47 -6.62 -15.38
C GLY A 254 -28.44 -5.51 -14.98
N GLN A 255 -28.13 -4.76 -13.93
CA GLN A 255 -28.96 -3.71 -13.39
C GLN A 255 -28.79 -2.36 -14.10
N TYR A 256 -27.55 -2.05 -14.51
CA TYR A 256 -27.13 -0.78 -15.12
C TYR A 256 -26.26 -1.04 -16.38
N PRO A 257 -26.81 -1.62 -17.46
CA PRO A 257 -26.00 -2.06 -18.60
C PRO A 257 -25.28 -0.91 -19.33
N GLU A 258 -25.89 0.28 -19.40
CA GLU A 258 -25.26 1.44 -20.05
C GLU A 258 -24.15 2.05 -19.20
N ASP A 259 -24.24 2.01 -17.89
CA ASP A 259 -23.17 2.48 -17.00
C ASP A 259 -22.03 1.46 -16.95
N TYR A 260 -22.35 0.16 -16.99
CA TYR A 260 -21.34 -0.89 -17.05
C TYR A 260 -20.45 -0.78 -18.28
N LYS A 261 -20.97 -0.35 -19.44
CA LYS A 261 -20.15 -0.07 -20.64
C LYS A 261 -19.11 1.03 -20.42
N ARG A 262 -19.28 1.85 -19.38
CA ARG A 262 -18.36 2.90 -18.99
C ARG A 262 -17.51 2.57 -17.76
N LEU A 263 -17.51 1.31 -17.33
CA LEU A 263 -16.52 0.76 -16.42
C LEU A 263 -15.33 0.26 -17.24
N ILE A 264 -14.22 0.99 -17.20
CA ILE A 264 -12.99 0.69 -17.94
C ILE A 264 -12.00 0.09 -16.95
N VAL A 265 -11.56 -1.15 -17.20
CA VAL A 265 -10.60 -1.86 -16.34
C VAL A 265 -9.33 -2.12 -17.15
N THR A 266 -8.20 -1.58 -16.68
CA THR A 266 -6.93 -1.71 -17.42
C THR A 266 -6.28 -3.09 -17.28
N GLY A 267 -6.66 -3.87 -16.28
CA GLY A 267 -5.86 -4.98 -15.82
C GLY A 267 -4.63 -4.49 -15.02
N HIS A 268 -3.78 -5.43 -14.63
CA HIS A 268 -2.54 -5.09 -13.95
C HIS A 268 -1.57 -4.35 -14.89
N LEU A 269 -0.99 -3.27 -14.41
CA LEU A 269 0.06 -2.51 -15.10
C LEU A 269 1.38 -2.74 -14.36
N ASP A 270 2.34 -3.39 -15.02
CA ASP A 270 3.63 -3.75 -14.42
C ASP A 270 4.55 -2.55 -14.24
N GLU A 271 4.39 -1.50 -15.06
CA GLU A 271 5.25 -0.33 -15.08
C GLU A 271 4.60 0.83 -14.30
N PRO A 272 5.24 1.35 -13.22
CA PRO A 272 4.72 2.49 -12.48
C PRO A 272 4.45 3.74 -13.33
N GLU A 273 5.24 3.95 -14.39
CA GLU A 273 5.09 5.04 -15.35
C GLU A 273 3.75 4.95 -16.10
N LYS A 274 3.32 3.73 -16.45
CA LYS A 274 1.99 3.50 -17.05
C LYS A 274 0.88 3.81 -16.05
N VAL A 275 1.04 3.41 -14.78
CA VAL A 275 0.09 3.76 -13.72
C VAL A 275 -0.01 5.27 -13.58
N ALA A 276 1.12 5.98 -13.53
CA ALA A 276 1.18 7.43 -13.43
C ALA A 276 0.48 8.11 -14.62
N LEU A 277 0.67 7.60 -15.84
CA LEU A 277 0.01 8.15 -17.04
C LEU A 277 -1.52 7.99 -16.98
N HIS A 278 -2.02 6.83 -16.52
CA HIS A 278 -3.46 6.62 -16.35
C HIS A 278 -4.04 7.50 -15.24
N LEU A 279 -3.32 7.71 -14.13
CA LEU A 279 -3.74 8.63 -13.07
C LEU A 279 -3.88 10.07 -13.59
N GLN A 280 -3.02 10.50 -14.51
CA GLN A 280 -3.09 11.83 -15.11
C GLN A 280 -4.27 12.03 -16.09
N LEU A 281 -5.02 10.97 -16.41
CA LEU A 281 -6.28 11.08 -17.15
C LEU A 281 -7.47 11.41 -16.24
N CYS A 282 -7.34 11.19 -14.93
CA CYS A 282 -8.42 11.28 -13.98
C CYS A 282 -8.76 12.74 -13.67
N ASP A 283 -10.02 13.15 -13.91
CA ASP A 283 -10.54 14.44 -13.47
C ASP A 283 -10.73 14.48 -11.95
N ILE A 284 -11.18 13.35 -11.37
CA ILE A 284 -11.29 13.13 -9.93
C ILE A 284 -10.81 11.71 -9.61
N PHE A 285 -9.89 11.58 -8.67
CA PHE A 285 -9.48 10.29 -8.15
C PHE A 285 -10.29 9.92 -6.90
N LEU A 286 -10.80 8.69 -6.84
CA LEU A 286 -11.69 8.20 -5.80
C LEU A 286 -11.02 7.12 -4.94
N GLN A 287 -10.97 7.33 -3.62
CA GLN A 287 -10.44 6.37 -2.64
C GLN A 287 -11.47 6.09 -1.54
N PRO A 288 -12.64 5.47 -1.83
CA PRO A 288 -13.71 5.25 -0.86
C PRO A 288 -13.50 3.98 -0.03
N SER A 289 -12.31 3.80 0.47
CA SER A 289 -11.95 2.60 1.25
C SER A 289 -12.67 2.54 2.58
N VAL A 290 -13.08 1.34 2.99
CA VAL A 290 -13.71 1.10 4.29
C VAL A 290 -12.67 1.03 5.40
N TRP A 291 -11.50 0.45 5.11
CA TRP A 291 -10.31 0.45 5.99
C TRP A 291 -9.01 0.43 5.18
N GLU A 292 -8.02 1.14 5.71
CA GLU A 292 -6.67 1.28 5.15
C GLU A 292 -5.61 1.38 6.25
N GLY A 293 -4.36 1.03 5.92
CA GLY A 293 -3.21 1.50 6.68
C GLY A 293 -2.83 2.91 6.23
N MET A 294 -2.13 2.99 5.10
CA MET A 294 -1.83 4.21 4.34
C MET A 294 -1.80 3.84 2.85
N PRO A 295 -2.80 4.27 2.05
CA PRO A 295 -2.95 3.80 0.67
C PRO A 295 -1.92 4.42 -0.28
N ASN A 296 -1.05 3.58 -0.88
CA ASN A 296 -0.09 4.03 -1.90
C ASN A 296 -0.79 4.69 -3.08
N ALA A 297 -1.91 4.11 -3.55
CA ALA A 297 -2.64 4.64 -4.70
C ALA A 297 -3.12 6.09 -4.52
N LEU A 298 -3.50 6.47 -3.29
CA LEU A 298 -3.84 7.87 -2.99
C LEU A 298 -2.60 8.77 -3.03
N LEU A 299 -1.48 8.33 -2.47
CA LEU A 299 -0.21 9.07 -2.53
C LEU A 299 0.24 9.25 -4.00
N GLU A 300 0.11 8.20 -4.81
CA GLU A 300 0.45 8.19 -6.24
C GLU A 300 -0.45 9.15 -7.03
N ALA A 301 -1.76 9.13 -6.80
CA ALA A 301 -2.71 10.04 -7.45
C ALA A 301 -2.46 11.51 -7.06
N MET A 302 -2.24 11.79 -5.78
CA MET A 302 -1.91 13.13 -5.31
C MET A 302 -0.55 13.60 -5.85
N ALA A 303 0.45 12.73 -5.96
CA ALA A 303 1.72 13.04 -6.60
C ALA A 303 1.55 13.40 -8.09
N CYS A 304 0.60 12.78 -8.78
CA CYS A 304 0.22 13.13 -10.14
C CYS A 304 -0.62 14.43 -10.25
N GLY A 305 -0.96 15.06 -9.12
CA GLY A 305 -1.74 16.30 -9.09
C GLY A 305 -3.24 16.08 -9.29
N CYS A 306 -3.76 14.87 -9.03
CA CYS A 306 -5.18 14.60 -9.10
C CYS A 306 -5.96 15.30 -7.97
N CYS A 307 -7.13 15.86 -8.30
CA CYS A 307 -8.12 16.20 -7.29
C CYS A 307 -8.71 14.89 -6.72
N CYS A 308 -8.61 14.69 -5.41
CA CYS A 308 -8.96 13.43 -4.78
C CYS A 308 -10.19 13.56 -3.87
N ILE A 309 -11.10 12.59 -3.92
CA ILE A 309 -12.14 12.38 -2.91
C ILE A 309 -11.86 11.05 -2.23
N ALA A 310 -11.58 11.07 -0.94
CA ALA A 310 -11.19 9.90 -0.19
C ALA A 310 -12.03 9.73 1.09
N SER A 311 -12.12 8.50 1.60
CA SER A 311 -12.75 8.26 2.90
C SER A 311 -11.86 8.71 4.06
N ASP A 312 -12.41 8.69 5.28
CA ASP A 312 -11.64 8.90 6.52
C ASP A 312 -11.01 7.60 7.08
N ALA A 313 -10.75 6.60 6.24
CA ALA A 313 -10.21 5.32 6.67
C ALA A 313 -8.72 5.38 7.00
N GLY A 314 -8.34 4.84 8.16
CA GLY A 314 -6.93 4.65 8.55
C GLY A 314 -6.09 5.92 8.46
N GLY A 315 -4.96 5.82 7.77
CA GLY A 315 -4.03 6.96 7.58
C GLY A 315 -4.45 7.99 6.54
N ILE A 316 -5.63 7.88 5.91
CA ILE A 316 -6.06 8.84 4.87
C ILE A 316 -6.17 10.28 5.41
N PRO A 317 -6.72 10.55 6.62
CA PRO A 317 -6.75 11.90 7.17
C PRO A 317 -5.36 12.49 7.51
N GLU A 318 -4.31 11.68 7.48
CA GLU A 318 -2.93 12.17 7.60
C GLU A 318 -2.35 12.63 6.25
N ILE A 319 -2.99 12.25 5.13
CA ILE A 319 -2.59 12.58 3.77
C ILE A 319 -3.43 13.75 3.25
N VAL A 320 -4.77 13.64 3.36
CA VAL A 320 -5.72 14.60 2.83
C VAL A 320 -6.17 15.58 3.91
N GLU A 321 -6.06 16.86 3.61
CA GLU A 321 -6.65 17.97 4.36
C GLU A 321 -7.88 18.47 3.58
N HIS A 322 -9.06 18.25 4.16
CA HIS A 322 -10.34 18.51 3.52
C HIS A 322 -10.48 19.97 3.05
N GLY A 323 -10.80 20.16 1.77
CA GLY A 323 -10.98 21.47 1.14
C GLY A 323 -9.69 22.17 0.72
N LEU A 324 -8.50 21.66 1.11
CA LEU A 324 -7.21 22.23 0.73
C LEU A 324 -6.54 21.42 -0.40
N ASN A 325 -6.31 20.14 -0.18
CA ASN A 325 -5.59 19.27 -1.11
C ASN A 325 -6.39 18.04 -1.54
N GLY A 326 -7.69 18.05 -1.27
CA GLY A 326 -8.64 16.98 -1.57
C GLY A 326 -9.87 17.06 -0.69
N PHE A 327 -10.78 16.11 -0.84
CA PHE A 327 -11.99 16.02 -0.03
C PHE A 327 -11.99 14.72 0.77
N ILE A 328 -12.38 14.82 2.06
CA ILE A 328 -12.65 13.67 2.91
C ILE A 328 -14.16 13.49 3.02
N LEU A 329 -14.64 12.30 2.67
CA LEU A 329 -16.01 11.86 2.87
C LEU A 329 -16.02 10.85 4.03
N PRO A 330 -16.75 11.09 5.13
CA PRO A 330 -16.83 10.15 6.24
C PRO A 330 -17.31 8.77 5.77
N ARG A 331 -16.74 7.68 6.31
CA ARG A 331 -17.12 6.30 5.93
C ARG A 331 -18.61 6.00 6.05
N GLN A 332 -19.27 6.63 7.02
CA GLN A 332 -20.73 6.52 7.20
C GLN A 332 -21.55 7.19 6.09
N GLN A 333 -20.89 8.01 5.25
CA GLN A 333 -21.49 8.77 4.16
C GLN A 333 -21.05 8.30 2.77
N LEU A 334 -20.32 7.21 2.65
CA LEU A 334 -19.81 6.70 1.36
C LEU A 334 -20.90 6.37 0.34
N GLN A 335 -22.15 6.14 0.78
CA GLN A 335 -23.30 6.02 -0.12
C GLN A 335 -23.60 7.31 -0.91
N TYR A 336 -23.12 8.48 -0.45
CA TYR A 336 -23.26 9.78 -1.11
C TYR A 336 -22.01 10.17 -1.93
N LEU A 337 -21.12 9.20 -2.24
CA LEU A 337 -19.90 9.47 -3.02
C LEU A 337 -20.21 10.12 -4.37
N GLY A 338 -21.29 9.69 -5.05
CA GLY A 338 -21.71 10.27 -6.32
C GLY A 338 -22.12 11.75 -6.21
N ASP A 339 -22.81 12.12 -5.14
CA ASP A 339 -23.18 13.50 -4.86
C ASP A 339 -21.93 14.35 -4.56
N ALA A 340 -21.01 13.84 -3.73
CA ALA A 340 -19.73 14.52 -3.47
C ALA A 340 -18.89 14.71 -4.74
N VAL A 341 -18.94 13.78 -5.70
CA VAL A 341 -18.29 13.93 -7.01
C VAL A 341 -18.96 15.05 -7.79
N LEU A 342 -20.30 15.11 -7.84
CA LEU A 342 -21.02 16.18 -8.56
C LEU A 342 -20.73 17.55 -7.94
N GLU A 343 -20.75 17.68 -6.62
CA GLU A 343 -20.37 18.92 -5.92
C GLU A 343 -18.94 19.35 -6.26
N CYS A 344 -18.01 18.40 -6.31
CA CYS A 344 -16.62 18.70 -6.73
C CYS A 344 -16.53 19.13 -8.19
N LEU A 345 -17.30 18.53 -9.09
CA LEU A 345 -17.35 18.88 -10.51
C LEU A 345 -17.97 20.26 -10.75
N ASP A 346 -18.88 20.71 -9.92
CA ASP A 346 -19.53 22.03 -9.98
C ASP A 346 -18.61 23.17 -9.48
N LEU A 347 -17.48 22.84 -8.81
CA LEU A 347 -16.47 23.84 -8.48
C LEU A 347 -15.78 24.37 -9.75
N ASP A 348 -15.34 25.62 -9.70
CA ASP A 348 -14.50 26.18 -10.78
C ASP A 348 -13.29 25.25 -11.05
N SER A 349 -13.02 24.99 -12.31
CA SER A 349 -11.90 24.13 -12.73
C SER A 349 -10.56 24.59 -12.16
N LYS A 350 -10.36 25.91 -11.98
CA LYS A 350 -9.17 26.49 -11.35
C LYS A 350 -9.03 26.05 -9.90
N VAL A 351 -10.13 25.91 -9.17
CA VAL A 351 -10.12 25.44 -7.75
C VAL A 351 -9.65 24.00 -7.72
N ARG A 352 -10.19 23.13 -8.60
CA ARG A 352 -9.75 21.72 -8.67
C ARG A 352 -8.27 21.58 -9.05
N VAL A 353 -7.80 22.40 -9.99
CA VAL A 353 -6.38 22.45 -10.38
C VAL A 353 -5.49 22.89 -9.21
N GLN A 354 -5.88 23.95 -8.50
CA GLN A 354 -5.12 24.42 -7.32
C GLN A 354 -5.10 23.36 -6.20
N MET A 355 -6.19 22.64 -6.00
CA MET A 355 -6.25 21.53 -5.05
C MET A 355 -5.30 20.39 -5.46
N GLY A 356 -5.23 20.05 -6.75
CA GLY A 356 -4.26 19.08 -7.26
C GLY A 356 -2.81 19.51 -7.07
N ILE A 357 -2.50 20.80 -7.27
CA ILE A 357 -1.17 21.36 -6.99
C ILE A 357 -0.85 21.23 -5.48
N ALA A 358 -1.75 21.65 -4.61
CA ALA A 358 -1.58 21.53 -3.16
C ALA A 358 -1.43 20.07 -2.70
N ALA A 359 -2.14 19.13 -3.38
CA ALA A 359 -2.00 17.71 -3.15
C ALA A 359 -0.56 17.25 -3.45
N ARG A 360 -0.04 17.60 -4.62
CA ARG A 360 1.34 17.26 -5.01
C ARG A 360 2.37 17.88 -4.08
N ASP A 361 2.22 19.16 -3.74
CA ASP A 361 3.16 19.86 -2.84
C ASP A 361 3.25 19.16 -1.48
N ARG A 362 2.12 18.72 -0.93
CA ARG A 362 2.10 17.94 0.30
C ARG A 362 2.85 16.61 0.18
N ILE A 363 2.67 15.90 -0.95
CA ILE A 363 3.38 14.64 -1.19
C ILE A 363 4.89 14.86 -1.26
N LEU A 364 5.34 15.88 -1.98
CA LEU A 364 6.75 16.23 -2.08
C LEU A 364 7.36 16.56 -0.72
N ALA A 365 6.62 17.27 0.14
CA ALA A 365 7.10 17.71 1.44
C ALA A 365 7.15 16.58 2.49
N GLU A 366 6.15 15.68 2.53
CA GLU A 366 5.96 14.77 3.66
C GLU A 366 6.01 13.27 3.31
N PHE A 367 5.86 12.89 2.03
CA PHE A 367 5.71 11.50 1.59
C PHE A 367 6.74 11.12 0.51
N SER A 368 7.86 11.81 0.46
CA SER A 368 8.94 11.53 -0.48
C SER A 368 9.87 10.41 0.02
N PRO A 369 10.61 9.73 -0.87
CA PRO A 369 11.61 8.73 -0.49
C PRO A 369 12.68 9.28 0.46
N LEU A 370 12.99 10.58 0.37
CA LEU A 370 13.94 11.23 1.27
C LEU A 370 13.41 11.26 2.72
N GLN A 371 12.13 11.59 2.90
CA GLN A 371 11.51 11.59 4.24
C GLN A 371 11.45 10.18 4.83
N GLU A 372 11.08 9.19 4.04
CA GLU A 372 11.12 7.79 4.47
C GLU A 372 12.53 7.36 4.87
N LYS A 373 13.53 7.71 4.08
CA LYS A 373 14.94 7.40 4.36
C LYS A 373 15.42 7.99 5.68
N LEU A 374 15.07 9.24 5.99
CA LEU A 374 15.41 9.88 7.26
C LEU A 374 14.76 9.16 8.47
N LEU A 375 13.50 8.74 8.32
CA LEU A 375 12.81 7.97 9.35
C LEU A 375 13.44 6.59 9.55
N LEU A 376 13.81 5.90 8.46
CA LEU A 376 14.49 4.62 8.50
C LEU A 376 15.87 4.73 9.15
N GLN A 377 16.63 5.81 8.88
CA GLN A 377 17.89 6.08 9.56
C GLN A 377 17.69 6.17 11.07
N SER A 378 16.66 6.89 11.52
CA SER A 378 16.36 7.03 12.97
C SER A 378 16.01 5.69 13.64
N VAL A 379 15.44 4.75 12.89
CA VAL A 379 15.18 3.38 13.37
C VAL A 379 16.49 2.62 13.54
N ILE A 380 17.37 2.68 12.56
CA ILE A 380 18.67 2.00 12.59
C ILE A 380 19.53 2.55 13.74
N ASP A 381 19.59 3.88 13.90
CA ASP A 381 20.39 4.52 14.95
C ASP A 381 19.94 4.13 16.36
N ARG A 382 18.63 3.86 16.55
CA ARG A 382 18.09 3.40 17.84
C ARG A 382 18.41 1.93 18.15
N LEU A 383 18.55 1.11 17.11
CA LEU A 383 18.77 -0.33 17.27
C LEU A 383 20.21 -0.73 17.33
N ILE A 384 21.03 -0.07 16.53
CA ILE A 384 22.45 -0.35 16.35
C ILE A 384 23.17 0.98 16.57
N PRO A 385 23.37 1.38 17.85
CA PRO A 385 24.11 2.62 18.14
C PRO A 385 25.46 2.59 17.46
N SER A 386 25.81 3.66 16.77
CA SER A 386 27.16 3.83 16.21
C SER A 386 28.15 3.79 17.37
N SER A 387 29.05 2.78 17.36
CA SER A 387 30.13 2.64 18.32
C SER A 387 31.13 3.78 18.20
#